data_3933381407888a6bcc1a46a02ad7ea46
#
_entry.id   3933381407888a6bcc1a46a02ad7ea46
#
_cell.length_a   1.000
_cell.length_b   1.000
_cell.length_c   1.000
_cell.angle_alpha   90.00
_cell.angle_beta   90.00
_cell.angle_gamma   90.00
#
_symmetry.space_group_name_H-M   'P 1'
#
loop_
_entity.id
_entity.type
_entity.pdbx_description
1 polymer ?
#
loop_
_entity_poly.entity_id
_entity_poly.type
_entity_poly.pdbx_seq_one_letter_code
_entity_poly.pdbx_strand_id
1 'polypeptide(L)'
;MVDNIIIIGGGIVGASFAYHAKINQINKIFLFSDALPGDSQQATTNTWGWVNGYAHNDKEYAALRLASLNYWAELFNNIQTPSFTSKGAFFWDLDDPEIHQTIKQHQSWGHSVEIKNKVNLEHALPNLINVPDNAGYGKNDLAVEATQITKKLLKISQAQIIQKKVDKLLMEENEVKGVLVEGQIHYADEVILASGLGTPDLLKTININFSMKSTLGLLAYTNELPPLLRYPITGIDFHARQDNQGRLIIGGRFDDDASKESKIEKAAKKLVSDMASRLNYKGIIQLDHFTLGNRPLPKDGRPKIGRVKNSTGDIIKGAYIAVMHSGITNAPIIGKFGIEEILTGEPNSFLHSFTP
;
A
#
# COMPACT_ATOMS: atom_id res chain seq x y z
N MET A 1 -6.18 29.07 -8.64
CA MET A 1 -7.20 28.04 -8.27
C MET A 1 -6.84 26.81 -9.09
N VAL A 2 -6.69 25.65 -8.46
CA VAL A 2 -6.33 24.38 -9.15
C VAL A 2 -7.57 23.80 -9.80
N ASP A 3 -7.60 23.70 -11.11
CA ASP A 3 -8.73 23.22 -11.90
C ASP A 3 -8.40 21.99 -12.74
N ASN A 4 -7.12 21.81 -13.04
CA ASN A 4 -6.58 20.76 -13.90
C ASN A 4 -5.40 20.05 -13.22
N ILE A 5 -5.52 18.75 -12.98
CA ILE A 5 -4.44 17.97 -12.40
C ILE A 5 -4.05 16.79 -13.29
N ILE A 6 -2.77 16.46 -13.27
CA ILE A 6 -2.22 15.24 -13.84
C ILE A 6 -1.71 14.37 -12.70
N ILE A 7 -2.15 13.10 -12.67
CA ILE A 7 -1.68 12.08 -11.75
C ILE A 7 -0.87 11.05 -12.53
N ILE A 8 0.37 10.78 -12.10
CA ILE A 8 1.23 9.78 -12.72
C ILE A 8 1.28 8.55 -11.83
N GLY A 9 0.69 7.45 -12.31
CA GLY A 9 0.63 6.16 -11.62
C GLY A 9 -0.78 5.71 -11.30
N GLY A 10 -1.19 4.55 -11.85
CA GLY A 10 -2.51 3.94 -11.72
C GLY A 10 -2.65 2.99 -10.52
N GLY A 11 -1.72 3.00 -9.56
CA GLY A 11 -1.82 2.25 -8.31
C GLY A 11 -2.80 2.88 -7.32
N ILE A 12 -2.98 2.24 -6.15
CA ILE A 12 -3.95 2.69 -5.14
C ILE A 12 -3.70 4.13 -4.66
N VAL A 13 -2.44 4.57 -4.62
CA VAL A 13 -2.09 5.96 -4.21
C VAL A 13 -2.62 6.95 -5.25
N GLY A 14 -2.30 6.76 -6.53
CA GLY A 14 -2.82 7.65 -7.59
C GLY A 14 -4.34 7.61 -7.70
N ALA A 15 -4.96 6.42 -7.54
CA ALA A 15 -6.40 6.27 -7.52
C ALA A 15 -7.06 7.02 -6.35
N SER A 16 -6.40 7.06 -5.19
CA SER A 16 -6.87 7.83 -4.04
C SER A 16 -6.81 9.34 -4.30
N PHE A 17 -5.71 9.83 -4.89
CA PHE A 17 -5.63 11.24 -5.31
C PHE A 17 -6.72 11.59 -6.32
N ALA A 18 -6.95 10.74 -7.33
CA ALA A 18 -8.00 10.95 -8.32
C ALA A 18 -9.40 11.01 -7.68
N TYR A 19 -9.69 10.11 -6.75
CA TYR A 19 -10.95 10.09 -6.00
C TYR A 19 -11.12 11.38 -5.19
N HIS A 20 -10.10 11.78 -4.41
CA HIS A 20 -10.19 12.99 -3.59
C HIS A 20 -10.22 14.28 -4.42
N ALA A 21 -9.54 14.31 -5.55
CA ALA A 21 -9.67 15.42 -6.50
C ALA A 21 -11.13 15.58 -6.97
N LYS A 22 -11.79 14.47 -7.31
CA LYS A 22 -13.19 14.48 -7.77
C LYS A 22 -14.15 14.97 -6.69
N ILE A 23 -14.03 14.45 -5.45
CA ILE A 23 -14.96 14.87 -4.38
C ILE A 23 -14.72 16.32 -3.94
N ASN A 24 -13.53 16.87 -4.18
CA ASN A 24 -13.20 18.30 -4.00
C ASN A 24 -13.45 19.14 -5.28
N GLN A 25 -14.21 18.61 -6.24
CA GLN A 25 -14.72 19.33 -7.42
C GLN A 25 -13.64 19.85 -8.38
N ILE A 26 -12.47 19.22 -8.43
CA ILE A 26 -11.48 19.51 -9.48
C ILE A 26 -12.07 19.03 -10.82
N ASN A 27 -12.13 19.93 -11.81
CA ASN A 27 -12.88 19.71 -13.05
C ASN A 27 -12.18 18.73 -14.00
N LYS A 28 -10.85 18.84 -14.13
CA LYS A 28 -10.07 18.04 -15.08
C LYS A 28 -9.07 17.18 -14.33
N ILE A 29 -9.26 15.87 -14.39
CA ILE A 29 -8.40 14.88 -13.74
C ILE A 29 -7.89 13.94 -14.83
N PHE A 30 -6.60 14.00 -15.13
CA PHE A 30 -5.91 13.08 -16.02
C PHE A 30 -5.06 12.12 -15.20
N LEU A 31 -5.11 10.84 -15.53
CA LEU A 31 -4.26 9.83 -14.91
C LEU A 31 -3.48 9.08 -15.98
N PHE A 32 -2.16 9.25 -15.97
CA PHE A 32 -1.24 8.53 -16.84
C PHE A 32 -0.62 7.36 -16.10
N SER A 33 -0.64 6.19 -16.71
CA SER A 33 -0.01 5.00 -16.17
C SER A 33 0.33 4.01 -17.29
N ASP A 34 1.51 3.42 -17.24
CA ASP A 34 1.92 2.33 -18.11
C ASP A 34 1.21 1.01 -17.78
N ALA A 35 0.82 0.84 -16.51
CA ALA A 35 0.12 -0.33 -15.99
C ALA A 35 -1.23 0.06 -15.36
N LEU A 36 -2.27 -0.72 -15.60
CA LEU A 36 -3.62 -0.53 -15.03
C LEU A 36 -3.86 -1.44 -13.81
N PRO A 37 -4.85 -1.12 -12.96
CA PRO A 37 -5.17 -1.95 -11.80
C PRO A 37 -5.51 -3.40 -12.19
N GLY A 38 -4.72 -4.34 -11.68
CA GLY A 38 -4.77 -5.75 -12.03
C GLY A 38 -3.59 -6.21 -12.88
N ASP A 39 -2.77 -5.28 -13.41
CA ASP A 39 -1.53 -5.60 -14.09
C ASP A 39 -0.48 -6.13 -13.09
N SER A 40 0.23 -7.20 -13.49
CA SER A 40 1.26 -7.84 -12.66
C SER A 40 2.47 -6.94 -12.35
N GLN A 41 2.67 -5.86 -13.10
CA GLN A 41 3.74 -4.91 -12.86
C GLN A 41 3.47 -3.96 -11.68
N GLN A 42 2.21 -3.84 -11.26
CA GLN A 42 1.84 -2.93 -10.17
C GLN A 42 2.05 -3.55 -8.79
N ALA A 43 2.71 -2.82 -7.89
CA ALA A 43 2.82 -3.20 -6.48
C ALA A 43 1.44 -3.35 -5.81
N THR A 44 0.44 -2.60 -6.24
CA THR A 44 -0.95 -2.69 -5.75
C THR A 44 -1.59 -4.03 -6.08
N THR A 45 -1.31 -4.61 -7.24
CA THR A 45 -1.80 -5.95 -7.62
C THR A 45 -1.10 -7.05 -6.83
N ASN A 46 0.19 -6.88 -6.55
CA ASN A 46 1.04 -7.85 -5.88
C ASN A 46 1.13 -7.59 -4.36
N THR A 47 -0.01 -7.44 -3.71
CA THR A 47 -0.07 -7.19 -2.26
C THR A 47 -1.00 -8.18 -1.57
N TRP A 48 -0.68 -8.57 -0.35
CA TRP A 48 -1.59 -9.37 0.46
C TRP A 48 -2.67 -8.54 1.18
N GLY A 49 -2.58 -7.20 1.06
CA GLY A 49 -3.67 -6.29 1.39
C GLY A 49 -3.93 -6.05 2.86
N TRP A 50 -2.94 -6.22 3.75
CA TRP A 50 -3.10 -5.90 5.16
C TRP A 50 -3.00 -4.39 5.41
N VAL A 51 -4.06 -3.83 5.96
CA VAL A 51 -4.17 -2.45 6.41
C VAL A 51 -4.04 -2.45 7.93
N ASN A 52 -3.02 -1.80 8.46
CA ASN A 52 -2.67 -1.91 9.88
C ASN A 52 -2.04 -0.63 10.43
N GLY A 53 -2.15 -0.45 11.76
CA GLY A 53 -1.55 0.66 12.49
C GLY A 53 -0.11 0.42 12.96
N TYR A 54 0.44 -0.77 12.74
CA TYR A 54 1.76 -1.14 13.20
C TYR A 54 2.87 -0.43 12.40
N ALA A 55 3.72 0.34 13.07
CA ALA A 55 4.78 1.17 12.46
C ALA A 55 6.11 1.08 13.24
N HIS A 56 6.42 -0.09 13.80
CA HIS A 56 7.63 -0.29 14.60
C HIS A 56 7.85 0.85 15.63
N ASN A 57 9.01 1.48 15.65
CA ASN A 57 9.38 2.51 16.63
C ASN A 57 9.15 3.96 16.15
N ASP A 58 8.40 4.17 15.07
CA ASP A 58 8.15 5.50 14.50
C ASP A 58 6.76 6.03 14.90
N LYS A 59 6.71 6.88 15.93
CA LYS A 59 5.47 7.44 16.46
C LYS A 59 4.72 8.30 15.43
N GLU A 60 5.43 9.09 14.63
CA GLU A 60 4.82 9.95 13.62
C GLU A 60 4.22 9.12 12.50
N TYR A 61 4.94 8.08 12.10
CA TYR A 61 4.43 7.15 11.10
C TYR A 61 3.25 6.33 11.64
N ALA A 62 3.27 5.93 12.92
CA ALA A 62 2.13 5.31 13.56
C ALA A 62 0.91 6.24 13.54
N ALA A 63 1.07 7.52 13.85
CA ALA A 63 -0.02 8.50 13.84
C ALA A 63 -0.66 8.61 12.45
N LEU A 64 0.14 8.68 11.37
CA LEU A 64 -0.36 8.68 9.99
C LEU A 64 -1.13 7.39 9.67
N ARG A 65 -0.61 6.23 10.05
CA ARG A 65 -1.25 4.94 9.82
C ARG A 65 -2.56 4.81 10.59
N LEU A 66 -2.62 5.29 11.84
CA LEU A 66 -3.85 5.29 12.65
C LEU A 66 -4.91 6.23 12.07
N ALA A 67 -4.51 7.41 11.61
CA ALA A 67 -5.41 8.31 10.88
C ALA A 67 -5.98 7.61 9.64
N SER A 68 -5.15 6.85 8.92
CA SER A 68 -5.59 6.09 7.76
C SER A 68 -6.54 4.94 8.12
N LEU A 69 -6.27 4.17 9.17
CA LEU A 69 -7.17 3.11 9.66
C LEU A 69 -8.58 3.66 9.96
N ASN A 70 -8.63 4.81 10.63
CA ASN A 70 -9.91 5.45 10.94
C ASN A 70 -10.62 5.88 9.65
N TYR A 71 -9.89 6.43 8.70
CA TYR A 71 -10.46 6.90 7.44
C TYR A 71 -10.89 5.75 6.51
N TRP A 72 -10.30 4.56 6.61
CA TRP A 72 -10.73 3.39 5.84
C TRP A 72 -12.20 3.04 6.07
N ALA A 73 -12.69 3.14 7.32
CA ALA A 73 -14.10 2.88 7.63
C ALA A 73 -15.04 3.89 6.94
N GLU A 74 -14.67 5.16 6.94
CA GLU A 74 -15.39 6.21 6.23
C GLU A 74 -15.36 5.98 4.71
N LEU A 75 -14.18 5.66 4.17
CA LEU A 75 -14.02 5.41 2.74
C LEU A 75 -14.90 4.26 2.27
N PHE A 76 -14.97 3.13 2.99
CA PHE A 76 -15.84 2.01 2.62
C PHE A 76 -17.31 2.41 2.54
N ASN A 77 -17.79 3.21 3.48
CA ASN A 77 -19.14 3.75 3.45
C ASN A 77 -19.38 4.62 2.22
N ASN A 78 -18.40 5.48 1.90
CA ASN A 78 -18.52 6.42 0.77
C ASN A 78 -18.48 5.73 -0.59
N ILE A 79 -17.61 4.72 -0.75
CA ILE A 79 -17.47 4.02 -2.04
C ILE A 79 -18.39 2.81 -2.17
N GLN A 80 -19.12 2.45 -1.13
CA GLN A 80 -20.10 1.34 -1.12
C GLN A 80 -19.54 0.06 -1.74
N THR A 81 -18.48 -0.49 -1.15
CA THR A 81 -17.84 -1.70 -1.64
C THR A 81 -17.64 -2.71 -0.51
N PRO A 82 -17.92 -4.00 -0.74
CA PRO A 82 -17.59 -5.07 0.20
C PRO A 82 -16.14 -5.57 0.05
N SER A 83 -15.25 -4.77 -0.51
CA SER A 83 -13.89 -5.21 -0.89
C SER A 83 -12.93 -5.35 0.31
N PHE A 84 -13.44 -5.64 1.50
CA PHE A 84 -12.61 -6.11 2.62
C PHE A 84 -12.96 -7.56 2.97
N THR A 85 -11.94 -8.35 3.38
CA THR A 85 -12.11 -9.77 3.68
C THR A 85 -12.26 -10.03 5.17
N SER A 86 -11.67 -9.18 6.01
CA SER A 86 -11.75 -9.33 7.47
C SER A 86 -11.53 -8.01 8.20
N LYS A 87 -12.03 -7.95 9.44
CA LYS A 87 -11.72 -6.91 10.42
C LYS A 87 -11.02 -7.53 11.61
N GLY A 88 -9.86 -6.98 11.98
CA GLY A 88 -8.92 -7.51 12.95
C GLY A 88 -7.83 -8.35 12.27
N ALA A 89 -6.64 -8.40 12.90
CA ALA A 89 -5.51 -9.22 12.46
C ALA A 89 -4.68 -9.67 13.66
N PHE A 90 -4.06 -10.84 13.55
CA PHE A 90 -3.13 -11.34 14.56
C PHE A 90 -1.69 -11.28 14.04
N PHE A 91 -0.74 -10.94 14.93
CA PHE A 91 0.67 -10.90 14.57
C PHE A 91 1.57 -11.35 15.73
N TRP A 92 2.59 -12.15 15.40
CA TRP A 92 3.63 -12.68 16.31
C TRP A 92 4.95 -12.84 15.55
N ASP A 93 5.29 -11.83 14.78
CA ASP A 93 6.53 -11.73 14.00
C ASP A 93 7.74 -11.26 14.81
N LEU A 94 7.54 -11.00 16.10
CA LEU A 94 8.54 -10.69 17.11
C LEU A 94 8.56 -11.79 18.19
N ASP A 95 9.63 -11.87 18.96
CA ASP A 95 9.64 -12.74 20.14
C ASP A 95 8.72 -12.22 21.26
N ASP A 96 8.46 -13.06 22.25
CA ASP A 96 7.46 -12.79 23.28
C ASP A 96 7.75 -11.52 24.12
N PRO A 97 8.98 -11.24 24.59
CA PRO A 97 9.28 -9.99 25.26
C PRO A 97 9.12 -8.75 24.34
N GLU A 98 9.58 -8.83 23.10
CA GLU A 98 9.52 -7.72 22.16
C GLU A 98 8.09 -7.38 21.77
N ILE A 99 7.22 -8.38 21.56
CA ILE A 99 5.82 -8.14 21.20
C ILE A 99 5.07 -7.43 22.33
N HIS A 100 5.31 -7.79 23.60
CA HIS A 100 4.72 -7.11 24.74
C HIS A 100 5.14 -5.64 24.85
N GLN A 101 6.45 -5.36 24.65
CA GLN A 101 6.97 -4.01 24.67
C GLN A 101 6.37 -3.19 23.52
N THR A 102 6.36 -3.73 22.32
CA THR A 102 5.84 -3.09 21.11
C THR A 102 4.36 -2.75 21.27
N ILE A 103 3.55 -3.68 21.77
CA ILE A 103 2.13 -3.44 21.98
C ILE A 103 1.89 -2.33 23.01
N LYS A 104 2.59 -2.32 24.15
CA LYS A 104 2.50 -1.24 25.15
C LYS A 104 2.85 0.12 24.52
N GLN A 105 3.89 0.17 23.71
CA GLN A 105 4.30 1.37 23.01
C GLN A 105 3.22 1.85 22.04
N HIS A 106 2.68 0.94 21.22
CA HIS A 106 1.62 1.28 20.27
C HIS A 106 0.31 1.70 20.95
N GLN A 107 -0.04 1.08 22.08
CA GLN A 107 -1.18 1.53 22.92
C GLN A 107 -0.97 2.96 23.41
N SER A 108 0.26 3.31 23.83
CA SER A 108 0.57 4.69 24.27
C SER A 108 0.45 5.72 23.15
N TRP A 109 0.49 5.28 21.89
CA TRP A 109 0.27 6.11 20.68
C TRP A 109 -1.19 6.11 20.21
N GLY A 110 -2.10 5.45 20.94
CA GLY A 110 -3.52 5.39 20.62
C GLY A 110 -3.93 4.26 19.65
N HIS A 111 -3.03 3.31 19.35
CA HIS A 111 -3.38 2.15 18.55
C HIS A 111 -4.25 1.18 19.36
N SER A 112 -5.40 0.78 18.81
CA SER A 112 -6.29 -0.22 19.39
C SER A 112 -5.75 -1.64 19.15
N VAL A 113 -4.70 -1.97 19.88
CA VAL A 113 -3.99 -3.24 19.81
C VAL A 113 -3.91 -3.85 21.21
N GLU A 114 -3.96 -5.17 21.31
CA GLU A 114 -3.90 -5.89 22.59
C GLU A 114 -3.15 -7.23 22.47
N ILE A 115 -2.64 -7.74 23.58
CA ILE A 115 -2.10 -9.10 23.65
C ILE A 115 -3.25 -10.10 23.76
N LYS A 116 -3.19 -11.16 22.99
CA LYS A 116 -4.04 -12.37 23.12
C LYS A 116 -3.17 -13.55 23.48
N ASN A 117 -3.56 -14.26 24.54
CA ASN A 117 -2.92 -15.49 24.98
C ASN A 117 -3.34 -16.69 24.12
N LYS A 118 -2.68 -17.82 24.31
CA LYS A 118 -2.90 -19.06 23.57
C LYS A 118 -4.36 -19.51 23.52
N VAL A 119 -5.08 -19.47 24.63
CA VAL A 119 -6.51 -19.86 24.70
C VAL A 119 -7.36 -18.98 23.80
N ASN A 120 -7.11 -17.66 23.79
CA ASN A 120 -7.80 -16.74 22.91
C ASN A 120 -7.47 -17.01 21.43
N LEU A 121 -6.20 -17.37 21.15
CA LEU A 121 -5.74 -17.65 19.77
C LEU A 121 -6.34 -18.95 19.25
N GLU A 122 -6.38 -20.02 20.04
CA GLU A 122 -7.02 -21.29 19.70
C GLU A 122 -8.50 -21.11 19.38
N HIS A 123 -9.19 -20.25 20.15
CA HIS A 123 -10.58 -19.92 19.87
C HIS A 123 -10.78 -19.07 18.60
N ALA A 124 -9.92 -18.09 18.37
CA ALA A 124 -10.03 -17.19 17.22
C ALA A 124 -9.54 -17.82 15.89
N LEU A 125 -8.58 -18.75 15.99
CA LEU A 125 -7.91 -19.41 14.86
C LEU A 125 -8.02 -20.94 14.97
N PRO A 126 -9.24 -21.52 15.02
CA PRO A 126 -9.46 -22.92 15.37
C PRO A 126 -8.85 -23.92 14.38
N ASN A 127 -8.55 -23.47 13.17
CA ASN A 127 -7.90 -24.29 12.14
C ASN A 127 -6.38 -24.18 12.14
N LEU A 128 -5.77 -23.33 12.99
CA LEU A 128 -4.33 -23.18 13.06
C LEU A 128 -3.74 -24.14 14.12
N ILE A 129 -2.76 -24.94 13.72
CA ILE A 129 -2.03 -25.84 14.61
C ILE A 129 -0.88 -25.07 15.25
N ASN A 130 -0.63 -25.32 16.55
CA ASN A 130 0.49 -24.74 17.28
C ASN A 130 0.54 -23.21 17.23
N VAL A 131 -0.56 -22.57 17.66
CA VAL A 131 -0.56 -21.12 17.86
C VAL A 131 0.48 -20.74 18.94
N PRO A 132 1.08 -19.54 18.87
CA PRO A 132 2.04 -19.07 19.88
C PRO A 132 1.37 -18.88 21.24
N ASP A 133 2.17 -18.76 22.30
CA ASP A 133 1.65 -18.50 23.64
C ASP A 133 1.03 -17.10 23.76
N ASN A 134 1.57 -16.13 23.02
CA ASN A 134 1.04 -14.78 22.92
C ASN A 134 1.11 -14.25 21.48
N ALA A 135 0.15 -13.42 21.10
CA ALA A 135 0.16 -12.66 19.84
C ALA A 135 -0.45 -11.28 20.04
N GLY A 136 -0.02 -10.33 19.23
CA GLY A 136 -0.70 -9.05 19.08
C GLY A 136 -2.00 -9.20 18.30
N TYR A 137 -3.03 -8.48 18.71
CA TYR A 137 -4.30 -8.37 17.99
C TYR A 137 -4.63 -6.91 17.70
N GLY A 138 -4.56 -6.53 16.43
CA GLY A 138 -5.00 -5.23 15.92
C GLY A 138 -6.50 -5.26 15.65
N LYS A 139 -7.31 -4.69 16.55
CA LYS A 139 -8.78 -4.75 16.50
C LYS A 139 -9.36 -4.06 15.27
N ASN A 140 -8.75 -2.97 14.83
CA ASN A 140 -9.20 -2.16 13.71
C ASN A 140 -8.45 -2.44 12.40
N ASP A 141 -7.49 -3.37 12.43
CA ASP A 141 -6.80 -3.79 11.22
C ASP A 141 -7.78 -4.44 10.23
N LEU A 142 -7.43 -4.36 8.96
CA LEU A 142 -8.29 -4.85 7.87
C LEU A 142 -7.47 -5.70 6.89
N ALA A 143 -8.16 -6.60 6.20
CA ALA A 143 -7.65 -7.18 4.96
C ALA A 143 -8.53 -6.71 3.79
N VAL A 144 -7.90 -6.22 2.73
CA VAL A 144 -8.60 -5.58 1.62
C VAL A 144 -8.20 -6.16 0.28
N GLU A 145 -9.14 -6.18 -0.66
CA GLU A 145 -8.89 -6.49 -2.06
C GLU A 145 -8.43 -5.22 -2.80
N ALA A 146 -7.12 -4.94 -2.69
CA ALA A 146 -6.52 -3.67 -3.11
C ALA A 146 -6.81 -3.31 -4.58
N THR A 147 -6.72 -4.29 -5.49
CA THR A 147 -7.02 -4.09 -6.91
C THR A 147 -8.48 -3.68 -7.15
N GLN A 148 -9.43 -4.31 -6.44
CA GLN A 148 -10.85 -3.98 -6.58
C GLN A 148 -11.15 -2.58 -6.06
N ILE A 149 -10.57 -2.21 -4.92
CA ILE A 149 -10.69 -0.86 -4.34
C ILE A 149 -10.10 0.17 -5.30
N THR A 150 -8.92 -0.08 -5.85
CA THR A 150 -8.27 0.82 -6.80
C THR A 150 -9.15 1.05 -8.03
N LYS A 151 -9.70 -0.02 -8.62
CA LYS A 151 -10.66 0.09 -9.73
C LYS A 151 -11.90 0.90 -9.36
N LYS A 152 -12.43 0.70 -8.14
CA LYS A 152 -13.61 1.43 -7.67
C LYS A 152 -13.33 2.92 -7.47
N LEU A 153 -12.19 3.28 -6.87
CA LEU A 153 -11.77 4.67 -6.70
C LEU A 153 -11.61 5.37 -8.05
N LEU A 154 -10.93 4.73 -9.01
CA LEU A 154 -10.78 5.27 -10.36
C LEU A 154 -12.11 5.44 -11.08
N LYS A 155 -13.03 4.49 -10.93
CA LYS A 155 -14.39 4.61 -11.51
C LYS A 155 -15.13 5.82 -10.95
N ILE A 156 -15.08 6.03 -9.62
CA ILE A 156 -15.77 7.16 -8.97
C ILE A 156 -15.11 8.48 -9.32
N SER A 157 -13.78 8.51 -9.45
CA SER A 157 -13.03 9.73 -9.76
C SER A 157 -13.40 10.33 -11.11
N GLN A 158 -13.92 9.52 -12.03
CA GLN A 158 -14.19 9.92 -13.42
C GLN A 158 -12.95 10.51 -14.11
N ALA A 159 -11.75 10.20 -13.63
CA ALA A 159 -10.50 10.63 -14.25
C ALA A 159 -10.39 10.09 -15.67
N GLN A 160 -9.88 10.91 -16.58
CA GLN A 160 -9.48 10.42 -17.90
C GLN A 160 -8.20 9.59 -17.75
N ILE A 161 -8.34 8.27 -17.85
CA ILE A 161 -7.22 7.34 -17.74
C ILE A 161 -6.57 7.17 -19.10
N ILE A 162 -5.27 7.44 -19.15
CA ILE A 162 -4.44 7.33 -20.36
C ILE A 162 -3.36 6.29 -20.08
N GLN A 163 -3.50 5.10 -20.71
CA GLN A 163 -2.54 4.01 -20.53
C GLN A 163 -1.29 4.27 -21.38
N LYS A 164 -0.47 5.20 -20.89
CA LYS A 164 0.81 5.57 -21.47
C LYS A 164 1.80 5.93 -20.36
N LYS A 165 3.08 5.66 -20.62
CA LYS A 165 4.17 6.09 -19.75
C LYS A 165 4.44 7.57 -19.97
N VAL A 166 4.64 8.30 -18.88
CA VAL A 166 5.12 9.69 -18.94
C VAL A 166 6.63 9.66 -19.16
N ASP A 167 7.09 10.39 -20.20
CA ASP A 167 8.50 10.45 -20.58
C ASP A 167 9.28 11.40 -19.67
N LYS A 168 8.72 12.59 -19.41
CA LYS A 168 9.35 13.60 -18.54
C LYS A 168 8.35 14.63 -18.02
N LEU A 169 8.74 15.28 -16.92
CA LEU A 169 8.08 16.48 -16.41
C LEU A 169 8.50 17.69 -17.27
N LEU A 170 7.56 18.61 -17.51
CA LEU A 170 7.83 19.88 -18.16
C LEU A 170 8.04 20.94 -17.11
N MET A 171 9.25 21.45 -17.00
CA MET A 171 9.62 22.48 -16.03
C MET A 171 9.98 23.78 -16.75
N GLU A 172 9.36 24.86 -16.33
CA GLU A 172 9.66 26.22 -16.74
C GLU A 172 10.04 27.02 -15.48
N GLU A 173 11.22 27.62 -15.46
CA GLU A 173 11.79 28.25 -14.27
C GLU A 173 11.82 27.30 -13.07
N ASN A 174 11.05 27.56 -12.02
CA ASN A 174 10.92 26.70 -10.83
C ASN A 174 9.50 26.15 -10.68
N GLU A 175 8.83 25.83 -11.81
CA GLU A 175 7.46 25.34 -11.82
C GLU A 175 7.28 24.20 -12.83
N VAL A 176 6.65 23.10 -12.41
CA VAL A 176 6.21 22.02 -13.30
C VAL A 176 4.88 22.42 -13.91
N LYS A 177 4.84 22.58 -15.23
CA LYS A 177 3.67 23.00 -16.01
C LYS A 177 2.89 21.84 -16.62
N GLY A 178 3.39 20.62 -16.52
CA GLY A 178 2.76 19.45 -17.12
C GLY A 178 3.75 18.33 -17.38
N VAL A 179 3.41 17.48 -18.36
CA VAL A 179 4.18 16.29 -18.74
C VAL A 179 4.33 16.16 -20.26
N LEU A 180 5.38 15.48 -20.69
CA LEU A 180 5.54 15.00 -22.06
C LEU A 180 5.22 13.50 -22.11
N VAL A 181 4.40 13.09 -23.08
CA VAL A 181 4.02 11.70 -23.33
C VAL A 181 4.05 11.44 -24.83
N GLU A 182 4.92 10.55 -25.30
CA GLU A 182 5.07 10.20 -26.72
C GLU A 182 5.17 11.43 -27.65
N GLY A 183 5.94 12.43 -27.24
CA GLY A 183 6.12 13.66 -27.99
C GLY A 183 5.00 14.70 -27.87
N GLN A 184 3.91 14.39 -27.17
CA GLN A 184 2.80 15.31 -26.91
C GLN A 184 2.89 15.95 -25.53
N ILE A 185 2.66 17.25 -25.46
CA ILE A 185 2.64 18.02 -24.23
C ILE A 185 1.23 18.01 -23.63
N HIS A 186 1.13 17.72 -22.35
CA HIS A 186 -0.08 17.83 -21.54
C HIS A 186 0.16 18.80 -20.39
N TYR A 187 -0.54 19.93 -20.41
CA TYR A 187 -0.43 20.95 -19.37
C TYR A 187 -1.36 20.67 -18.19
N ALA A 188 -0.93 21.05 -16.99
CA ALA A 188 -1.72 20.98 -15.75
C ALA A 188 -1.29 22.06 -14.76
N ASP A 189 -2.21 22.42 -13.85
CA ASP A 189 -1.90 23.29 -12.72
C ASP A 189 -1.04 22.56 -11.68
N GLU A 190 -1.25 21.23 -11.54
CA GLU A 190 -0.52 20.36 -10.61
C GLU A 190 -0.25 18.99 -11.22
N VAL A 191 0.96 18.47 -10.99
CA VAL A 191 1.39 17.13 -11.36
C VAL A 191 1.69 16.33 -10.09
N ILE A 192 0.96 15.23 -9.88
CA ILE A 192 1.08 14.36 -8.70
C ILE A 192 1.84 13.10 -9.10
N LEU A 193 3.04 12.91 -8.54
CA LEU A 193 3.88 11.75 -8.76
C LEU A 193 3.50 10.63 -7.76
N ALA A 194 2.66 9.70 -8.20
CA ALA A 194 2.27 8.48 -7.48
C ALA A 194 2.78 7.22 -8.20
N SER A 195 3.88 7.36 -8.94
CA SER A 195 4.45 6.37 -9.89
C SER A 195 5.32 5.30 -9.22
N GLY A 196 5.32 5.21 -7.88
CA GLY A 196 6.10 4.20 -7.16
C GLY A 196 7.58 4.21 -7.56
N LEU A 197 8.10 3.08 -8.05
CA LEU A 197 9.51 2.96 -8.47
C LEU A 197 9.88 3.79 -9.70
N GLY A 198 8.93 4.29 -10.47
CA GLY A 198 9.18 5.21 -11.59
C GLY A 198 9.42 6.67 -11.17
N THR A 199 9.20 7.00 -9.90
CA THR A 199 9.34 8.38 -9.40
C THR A 199 10.76 8.95 -9.52
N PRO A 200 11.86 8.20 -9.23
CA PRO A 200 13.21 8.72 -9.40
C PRO A 200 13.52 9.14 -10.83
N ASP A 201 13.10 8.37 -11.81
CA ASP A 201 13.36 8.67 -13.23
C ASP A 201 12.63 9.95 -13.66
N LEU A 202 11.39 10.15 -13.22
CA LEU A 202 10.64 11.36 -13.50
C LEU A 202 11.27 12.60 -12.84
N LEU A 203 11.65 12.52 -11.58
CA LEU A 203 12.30 13.62 -10.86
C LEU A 203 13.66 13.98 -11.46
N LYS A 204 14.38 13.00 -11.97
CA LYS A 204 15.67 13.22 -12.67
C LYS A 204 15.49 14.09 -13.92
N THR A 205 14.34 14.07 -14.58
CA THR A 205 14.06 14.90 -15.78
C THR A 205 14.03 16.41 -15.47
N ILE A 206 13.87 16.76 -14.19
CA ILE A 206 13.90 18.13 -13.67
C ILE A 206 15.10 18.36 -12.73
N ASN A 207 16.16 17.56 -12.87
CA ASN A 207 17.40 17.64 -12.09
C ASN A 207 17.25 17.44 -10.58
N ILE A 208 16.21 16.73 -10.14
CA ILE A 208 16.03 16.33 -8.74
C ILE A 208 16.54 14.90 -8.53
N ASN A 209 17.47 14.76 -7.59
CA ASN A 209 18.01 13.46 -7.22
C ASN A 209 17.16 12.84 -6.10
N PHE A 210 16.44 11.79 -6.43
CA PHE A 210 15.56 11.08 -5.51
C PHE A 210 15.92 9.59 -5.51
N SER A 211 16.11 9.00 -4.32
CA SER A 211 16.57 7.61 -4.20
C SER A 211 15.50 6.72 -3.60
N MET A 212 15.25 5.61 -4.28
CA MET A 212 14.38 4.54 -3.80
C MET A 212 15.09 3.19 -3.87
N LYS A 213 14.64 2.26 -3.04
CA LYS A 213 15.00 0.85 -3.10
C LYS A 213 13.80 0.05 -3.61
N SER A 214 14.10 -1.04 -4.30
CA SER A 214 13.10 -2.06 -4.63
C SER A 214 13.42 -3.31 -3.82
N THR A 215 12.40 -3.90 -3.20
CA THR A 215 12.50 -5.23 -2.59
C THR A 215 11.45 -6.14 -3.20
N LEU A 216 11.87 -7.36 -3.56
CA LEU A 216 10.95 -8.35 -4.10
C LEU A 216 10.04 -8.91 -3.00
N GLY A 217 8.79 -9.13 -3.33
CA GLY A 217 7.82 -9.84 -2.50
C GLY A 217 7.17 -10.96 -3.30
N LEU A 218 7.28 -12.18 -2.80
CA LEU A 218 6.61 -13.35 -3.35
C LEU A 218 5.29 -13.59 -2.60
N LEU A 219 4.20 -13.75 -3.34
CA LEU A 219 2.93 -14.24 -2.82
C LEU A 219 2.51 -15.51 -3.55
N ALA A 220 2.18 -16.55 -2.79
CA ALA A 220 1.63 -17.80 -3.28
C ALA A 220 0.12 -17.82 -3.02
N TYR A 221 -0.64 -18.25 -4.02
CA TYR A 221 -2.09 -18.38 -3.95
C TYR A 221 -2.46 -19.85 -4.05
N THR A 222 -3.35 -20.31 -3.15
CA THR A 222 -3.82 -21.69 -3.19
C THR A 222 -5.04 -21.86 -4.10
N ASN A 223 -5.41 -23.11 -4.38
CA ASN A 223 -6.76 -23.43 -4.83
C ASN A 223 -7.81 -22.86 -3.87
N GLU A 224 -9.06 -22.78 -4.32
CA GLU A 224 -10.19 -22.41 -3.45
C GLU A 224 -10.36 -23.42 -2.32
N LEU A 225 -10.55 -22.92 -1.10
CA LEU A 225 -10.67 -23.69 0.14
C LEU A 225 -11.90 -23.24 0.91
N PRO A 226 -12.46 -24.09 1.80
CA PRO A 226 -13.46 -23.63 2.75
C PRO A 226 -12.88 -22.54 3.68
N PRO A 227 -13.70 -21.82 4.45
CA PRO A 227 -13.21 -20.83 5.40
C PRO A 227 -12.26 -21.44 6.44
N LEU A 228 -10.96 -21.21 6.29
CA LEU A 228 -9.90 -21.70 7.19
C LEU A 228 -9.29 -20.59 8.04
N LEU A 229 -9.11 -19.39 7.44
CA LEU A 229 -8.55 -18.24 8.14
C LEU A 229 -9.54 -17.06 8.10
N ARG A 230 -10.14 -16.79 9.27
CA ARG A 230 -11.03 -15.64 9.44
C ARG A 230 -10.28 -14.31 9.51
N TYR A 231 -9.06 -14.32 9.98
CA TYR A 231 -8.22 -13.14 10.20
C TYR A 231 -6.93 -13.24 9.41
N PRO A 232 -6.36 -12.13 8.93
CA PRO A 232 -4.96 -12.08 8.53
C PRO A 232 -4.07 -12.45 9.71
N ILE A 233 -3.02 -13.20 9.43
CA ILE A 233 -2.03 -13.62 10.40
C ILE A 233 -0.63 -13.31 9.90
N THR A 234 0.25 -12.86 10.80
CA THR A 234 1.68 -12.65 10.55
C THR A 234 2.50 -13.33 11.63
N GLY A 235 3.27 -14.33 11.27
CA GLY A 235 4.23 -15.00 12.14
C GLY A 235 5.67 -14.61 11.75
N ILE A 236 6.66 -15.23 12.41
CA ILE A 236 8.09 -14.93 12.24
C ILE A 236 8.55 -15.06 10.78
N ASP A 237 8.09 -16.09 10.08
CA ASP A 237 8.57 -16.44 8.73
C ASP A 237 7.49 -16.37 7.64
N PHE A 238 6.26 -16.02 7.99
CA PHE A 238 5.15 -16.04 7.07
C PHE A 238 4.09 -15.00 7.43
N HIS A 239 3.29 -14.68 6.43
CA HIS A 239 2.01 -14.01 6.61
C HIS A 239 0.98 -14.67 5.69
N ALA A 240 -0.26 -14.70 6.13
CA ALA A 240 -1.34 -15.31 5.36
C ALA A 240 -2.69 -14.64 5.64
N ARG A 241 -3.54 -14.63 4.65
CA ARG A 241 -4.97 -14.35 4.75
C ARG A 241 -5.76 -15.21 3.78
N GLN A 242 -7.06 -15.30 3.99
CA GLN A 242 -7.96 -15.89 2.99
C GLN A 242 -8.69 -14.77 2.26
N ASP A 243 -8.74 -14.85 0.91
CA ASP A 243 -9.44 -13.89 0.07
C ASP A 243 -10.95 -14.22 -0.06
N ASN A 244 -11.70 -13.34 -0.73
CA ASN A 244 -13.13 -13.52 -0.95
C ASN A 244 -13.48 -14.69 -1.90
N GLN A 245 -12.50 -15.29 -2.55
CA GLN A 245 -12.66 -16.49 -3.39
C GLN A 245 -12.29 -17.77 -2.64
N GLY A 246 -11.95 -17.66 -1.36
CA GLY A 246 -11.56 -18.80 -0.54
C GLY A 246 -10.09 -19.23 -0.69
N ARG A 247 -9.26 -18.52 -1.47
CA ARG A 247 -7.84 -18.87 -1.62
C ARG A 247 -7.04 -18.29 -0.47
N LEU A 248 -6.06 -19.05 0.02
CA LEU A 248 -5.04 -18.47 0.90
C LEU A 248 -4.04 -17.69 0.04
N ILE A 249 -3.76 -16.48 0.47
CA ILE A 249 -2.68 -15.64 -0.03
C ILE A 249 -1.58 -15.70 1.02
N ILE A 250 -0.44 -16.26 0.66
CA ILE A 250 0.65 -16.59 1.57
C ILE A 250 1.92 -15.88 1.10
N GLY A 251 2.57 -15.18 1.99
CA GLY A 251 3.90 -14.61 1.75
C GLY A 251 4.85 -14.99 2.89
N GLY A 252 6.14 -14.73 2.68
CA GLY A 252 7.18 -15.02 3.65
C GLY A 252 8.51 -14.40 3.27
N ARG A 253 9.58 -14.81 3.94
CA ARG A 253 10.94 -14.43 3.54
C ARG A 253 11.24 -15.01 2.17
N PHE A 254 11.77 -14.20 1.31
CA PHE A 254 12.16 -14.56 -0.04
C PHE A 254 13.52 -13.91 -0.34
N ASP A 255 14.51 -14.74 -0.72
CA ASP A 255 15.83 -14.24 -1.07
C ASP A 255 15.81 -13.56 -2.44
N ASP A 256 16.25 -12.32 -2.50
CA ASP A 256 16.27 -11.50 -3.72
C ASP A 256 17.13 -12.10 -4.88
N ASP A 257 17.93 -13.14 -4.59
CA ASP A 257 18.81 -13.80 -5.57
C ASP A 257 18.13 -14.87 -6.44
N ALA A 258 16.80 -14.95 -6.37
CA ALA A 258 16.03 -15.90 -7.18
C ALA A 258 15.85 -15.42 -8.63
N SER A 259 16.94 -15.48 -9.41
CA SER A 259 16.96 -15.04 -10.81
C SER A 259 16.25 -15.98 -11.80
N LYS A 260 15.77 -17.15 -11.37
CA LYS A 260 15.14 -18.17 -12.26
C LYS A 260 13.71 -18.47 -11.81
N GLU A 261 12.78 -18.46 -12.75
CA GLU A 261 11.37 -18.77 -12.53
C GLU A 261 11.15 -20.10 -11.78
N SER A 262 11.93 -21.14 -12.11
CA SER A 262 11.85 -22.43 -11.43
C SER A 262 12.20 -22.37 -9.92
N LYS A 263 13.08 -21.44 -9.51
CA LYS A 263 13.39 -21.21 -8.09
C LYS A 263 12.24 -20.49 -7.39
N ILE A 264 11.60 -19.56 -8.08
CA ILE A 264 10.45 -18.78 -7.57
C ILE A 264 9.26 -19.72 -7.37
N GLU A 265 8.94 -20.53 -8.35
CA GLU A 265 7.87 -21.55 -8.25
C GLU A 265 8.13 -22.54 -7.10
N LYS A 266 9.37 -23.00 -6.94
CA LYS A 266 9.78 -23.85 -5.82
C LYS A 266 9.56 -23.15 -4.46
N ALA A 267 9.91 -21.88 -4.36
CA ALA A 267 9.68 -21.07 -3.16
C ALA A 267 8.18 -20.89 -2.89
N ALA A 268 7.38 -20.62 -3.91
CA ALA A 268 5.92 -20.51 -3.78
C ALA A 268 5.29 -21.84 -3.32
N LYS A 269 5.69 -22.98 -3.89
CA LYS A 269 5.27 -24.32 -3.45
C LYS A 269 5.65 -24.58 -1.99
N LYS A 270 6.84 -24.13 -1.58
CA LYS A 270 7.28 -24.24 -0.20
C LYS A 270 6.40 -23.41 0.74
N LEU A 271 6.06 -22.16 0.41
CA LEU A 271 5.14 -21.32 1.21
C LEU A 271 3.79 -22.02 1.40
N VAL A 272 3.23 -22.59 0.34
CA VAL A 272 1.96 -23.33 0.41
C VAL A 272 2.09 -24.57 1.30
N SER A 273 3.15 -25.36 1.13
CA SER A 273 3.40 -26.57 1.94
C SER A 273 3.60 -26.23 3.41
N ASP A 274 4.38 -25.19 3.71
CA ASP A 274 4.63 -24.75 5.08
C ASP A 274 3.33 -24.24 5.73
N MET A 275 2.49 -23.52 5.00
CA MET A 275 1.20 -23.06 5.51
C MET A 275 0.22 -24.22 5.67
N ALA A 276 0.17 -25.17 4.76
CA ALA A 276 -0.67 -26.37 4.85
C ALA A 276 -0.33 -27.19 6.10
N SER A 277 0.95 -27.32 6.45
CA SER A 277 1.39 -28.01 7.68
C SER A 277 0.97 -27.31 8.97
N ARG A 278 0.62 -26.04 8.92
CA ARG A 278 0.14 -25.25 10.05
C ARG A 278 -1.39 -25.29 10.21
N LEU A 279 -2.11 -25.92 9.28
CA LEU A 279 -3.57 -25.95 9.26
C LEU A 279 -4.09 -27.35 9.61
N ASN A 280 -5.07 -27.41 10.50
CA ASN A 280 -5.83 -28.61 10.78
C ASN A 280 -6.91 -28.82 9.70
N TYR A 281 -6.46 -29.14 8.48
CA TYR A 281 -7.33 -29.38 7.35
C TYR A 281 -6.91 -30.63 6.60
N LYS A 282 -7.84 -31.54 6.36
CA LYS A 282 -7.57 -32.85 5.72
C LYS A 282 -7.73 -32.83 4.20
N GLY A 283 -8.22 -31.73 3.63
CA GLY A 283 -8.36 -31.59 2.19
C GLY A 283 -7.05 -31.19 1.52
N ILE A 284 -7.09 -31.08 0.20
CA ILE A 284 -5.91 -30.75 -0.62
C ILE A 284 -5.70 -29.24 -0.61
N ILE A 285 -4.52 -28.80 -0.19
CA ILE A 285 -4.02 -27.42 -0.33
C ILE A 285 -2.85 -27.47 -1.32
N GLN A 286 -3.02 -26.85 -2.46
CA GLN A 286 -2.01 -26.81 -3.52
C GLN A 286 -1.83 -25.40 -4.07
N LEU A 287 -0.66 -25.15 -4.65
CA LEU A 287 -0.37 -23.90 -5.34
C LEU A 287 -1.25 -23.80 -6.60
N ASP A 288 -2.03 -22.72 -6.70
CA ASP A 288 -2.73 -22.36 -7.93
C ASP A 288 -1.82 -21.49 -8.82
N HIS A 289 -1.39 -20.34 -8.29
CA HIS A 289 -0.44 -19.45 -8.95
C HIS A 289 0.39 -18.67 -7.91
N PHE A 290 1.35 -17.92 -8.38
CA PHE A 290 2.12 -17.00 -7.56
C PHE A 290 2.32 -15.67 -8.27
N THR A 291 2.60 -14.62 -7.48
CA THR A 291 2.94 -13.31 -7.99
C THR A 291 4.23 -12.79 -7.36
N LEU A 292 4.96 -11.99 -8.14
CA LEU A 292 6.13 -11.26 -7.70
C LEU A 292 5.86 -9.76 -7.79
N GLY A 293 6.04 -9.07 -6.68
CA GLY A 293 5.85 -7.62 -6.63
C GLY A 293 7.12 -6.89 -6.22
N ASN A 294 7.45 -5.85 -6.96
CA ASN A 294 8.50 -4.91 -6.59
C ASN A 294 7.91 -3.86 -5.63
N ARG A 295 8.36 -3.88 -4.38
CA ARG A 295 7.89 -2.94 -3.34
C ARG A 295 8.65 -1.63 -3.44
N PRO A 296 7.97 -0.48 -3.63
CA PRO A 296 8.63 0.82 -3.63
C PRO A 296 8.98 1.22 -2.19
N LEU A 297 10.26 1.42 -1.92
CA LEU A 297 10.75 1.78 -0.60
C LEU A 297 11.67 3.00 -0.71
N PRO A 298 11.29 4.18 -0.20
CA PRO A 298 12.20 5.30 -0.05
C PRO A 298 13.43 4.90 0.77
N LYS A 299 14.59 5.51 0.51
CA LYS A 299 15.88 5.07 1.05
C LYS A 299 15.91 4.94 2.58
N ASP A 300 15.22 5.83 3.29
CA ASP A 300 15.09 5.87 4.75
C ASP A 300 13.93 5.03 5.31
N GLY A 301 13.18 4.35 4.45
CA GLY A 301 12.03 3.52 4.83
C GLY A 301 10.74 4.29 5.14
N ARG A 302 10.80 5.63 5.18
CA ARG A 302 9.65 6.48 5.51
C ARG A 302 8.91 6.93 4.24
N PRO A 303 7.59 7.18 4.28
CA PRO A 303 6.86 7.83 3.19
C PRO A 303 7.51 9.14 2.76
N LYS A 304 7.38 9.46 1.47
CA LYS A 304 7.73 10.77 0.93
C LYS A 304 6.49 11.37 0.28
N ILE A 305 5.97 12.41 0.93
CA ILE A 305 4.67 13.01 0.60
C ILE A 305 4.79 14.52 0.74
N GLY A 306 4.37 15.26 -0.26
CA GLY A 306 4.37 16.71 -0.20
C GLY A 306 4.93 17.38 -1.46
N ARG A 307 5.15 18.67 -1.38
CA ARG A 307 5.75 19.49 -2.44
C ARG A 307 7.19 19.08 -2.69
N VAL A 308 7.55 18.92 -3.96
CA VAL A 308 8.93 18.65 -4.36
C VAL A 308 9.78 19.91 -4.12
N LYS A 309 11.02 19.69 -3.64
CA LYS A 309 11.99 20.77 -3.42
C LYS A 309 13.18 20.62 -4.35
N ASN A 310 13.75 21.75 -4.78
CA ASN A 310 14.98 21.79 -5.54
C ASN A 310 16.22 21.59 -4.62
N SER A 311 17.41 21.59 -5.20
CA SER A 311 18.68 21.41 -4.46
C SER A 311 18.99 22.54 -3.48
N THR A 312 18.36 23.70 -3.59
CA THR A 312 18.49 24.83 -2.64
C THR A 312 17.45 24.78 -1.53
N GLY A 313 16.51 23.82 -1.61
CA GLY A 313 15.42 23.64 -0.62
C GLY A 313 14.15 24.43 -0.95
N ASP A 314 14.12 25.13 -2.10
CA ASP A 314 12.94 25.86 -2.53
C ASP A 314 11.88 24.92 -3.09
N ILE A 315 10.62 25.22 -2.84
CA ILE A 315 9.49 24.45 -3.37
C ILE A 315 9.41 24.64 -4.90
N ILE A 316 9.36 23.52 -5.62
CA ILE A 316 9.00 23.49 -7.03
C ILE A 316 7.48 23.52 -7.12
N LYS A 317 6.94 24.61 -7.65
CA LYS A 317 5.49 24.75 -7.85
C LYS A 317 4.99 23.70 -8.87
N GLY A 318 3.70 23.36 -8.78
CA GLY A 318 3.08 22.42 -9.72
C GLY A 318 3.55 20.97 -9.61
N ALA A 319 4.35 20.60 -8.58
CA ALA A 319 4.84 19.25 -8.38
C ALA A 319 4.59 18.74 -6.95
N TYR A 320 3.88 17.63 -6.85
CA TYR A 320 3.57 16.92 -5.60
C TYR A 320 3.99 15.46 -5.70
N ILE A 321 4.62 14.92 -4.67
CA ILE A 321 5.06 13.52 -4.62
C ILE A 321 4.29 12.73 -3.56
N ALA A 322 3.97 11.47 -3.84
CA ALA A 322 3.40 10.54 -2.89
C ALA A 322 3.90 9.11 -3.15
N VAL A 323 4.99 8.73 -2.50
CA VAL A 323 5.58 7.39 -2.64
C VAL A 323 5.94 6.79 -1.28
N MET A 324 5.68 5.48 -1.12
CA MET A 324 5.88 4.78 0.15
C MET A 324 5.78 3.27 0.00
N HIS A 325 6.32 2.54 0.95
CA HIS A 325 6.13 1.10 1.06
C HIS A 325 4.68 0.73 1.43
N SER A 326 4.12 1.32 2.47
CA SER A 326 2.78 0.98 2.99
C SER A 326 1.64 1.71 2.26
N GLY A 327 1.70 1.75 0.92
CA GLY A 327 0.71 2.45 0.10
C GLY A 327 -0.72 1.96 0.33
N ILE A 328 -0.92 0.65 0.52
CA ILE A 328 -2.27 0.11 0.77
C ILE A 328 -2.87 0.71 2.06
N THR A 329 -2.12 0.67 3.16
CA THR A 329 -2.59 1.25 4.42
C THR A 329 -2.87 2.75 4.28
N ASN A 330 -1.95 3.51 3.69
CA ASN A 330 -1.96 4.97 3.80
C ASN A 330 -2.64 5.70 2.65
N ALA A 331 -2.84 5.06 1.49
CA ALA A 331 -3.36 5.72 0.30
C ALA A 331 -4.62 6.56 0.55
N PRO A 332 -5.66 6.08 1.29
CA PRO A 332 -6.88 6.85 1.46
C PRO A 332 -6.66 8.21 2.12
N ILE A 333 -5.94 8.21 3.23
CA ILE A 333 -5.71 9.46 3.99
C ILE A 333 -4.72 10.38 3.30
N ILE A 334 -3.72 9.82 2.61
CA ILE A 334 -2.74 10.59 1.85
C ILE A 334 -3.38 11.27 0.65
N GLY A 335 -4.27 10.60 -0.07
CA GLY A 335 -5.02 11.23 -1.15
C GLY A 335 -5.88 12.38 -0.63
N LYS A 336 -6.54 12.21 0.52
CA LYS A 336 -7.32 13.28 1.19
C LYS A 336 -6.43 14.47 1.54
N PHE A 337 -5.45 14.26 2.40
CA PHE A 337 -4.59 15.33 2.90
C PHE A 337 -3.75 15.98 1.79
N GLY A 338 -3.26 15.19 0.82
CA GLY A 338 -2.49 15.73 -0.30
C GLY A 338 -3.32 16.64 -1.21
N ILE A 339 -4.57 16.29 -1.48
CA ILE A 339 -5.48 17.18 -2.24
C ILE A 339 -5.83 18.43 -1.41
N GLU A 340 -6.07 18.29 -0.10
CA GLU A 340 -6.27 19.43 0.79
C GLU A 340 -5.07 20.40 0.74
N GLU A 341 -3.82 19.90 0.88
CA GLU A 341 -2.61 20.73 0.74
C GLU A 341 -2.48 21.41 -0.62
N ILE A 342 -2.81 20.70 -1.68
CA ILE A 342 -2.77 21.23 -3.05
C ILE A 342 -3.76 22.39 -3.23
N LEU A 343 -4.96 22.26 -2.69
CA LEU A 343 -6.03 23.25 -2.85
C LEU A 343 -5.86 24.47 -1.94
N THR A 344 -5.40 24.26 -0.71
CA THR A 344 -5.26 25.32 0.30
C THR A 344 -3.91 26.02 0.24
N GLY A 345 -2.88 25.33 -0.22
CA GLY A 345 -1.48 25.75 -0.11
C GLY A 345 -0.89 25.57 1.30
N GLU A 346 -1.68 25.09 2.27
CA GLU A 346 -1.26 24.94 3.66
C GLU A 346 -0.79 23.51 3.96
N PRO A 347 0.38 23.34 4.63
CA PRO A 347 0.89 22.02 4.99
C PRO A 347 -0.02 21.30 5.99
N ASN A 348 -0.31 20.02 5.74
CA ASN A 348 -1.04 19.19 6.70
C ASN A 348 -0.09 18.65 7.78
N SER A 349 -0.49 18.81 9.06
CA SER A 349 0.35 18.42 10.21
C SER A 349 0.74 16.94 10.22
N PHE A 350 -0.12 16.05 9.72
CA PHE A 350 0.19 14.61 9.62
C PHE A 350 1.23 14.30 8.54
N LEU A 351 1.39 15.16 7.52
CA LEU A 351 2.31 14.92 6.42
C LEU A 351 3.66 15.63 6.61
N HIS A 352 3.75 16.59 7.53
CA HIS A 352 4.92 17.43 7.72
C HIS A 352 6.24 16.65 7.89
N SER A 353 6.22 15.55 8.65
CA SER A 353 7.42 14.69 8.89
C SER A 353 7.80 13.81 7.71
N PHE A 354 7.00 13.81 6.63
CA PHE A 354 7.20 12.96 5.44
C PHE A 354 7.50 13.77 4.19
N THR A 355 7.70 15.07 4.31
CA THR A 355 8.09 15.91 3.17
C THR A 355 9.39 15.43 2.55
N PRO A 356 9.50 15.42 1.19
CA PRO A 356 10.70 14.97 0.48
C PRO A 356 11.93 15.84 0.72
#